data_4760d6f04425a782239006f84dc4c6cc
#
_entry.id   4760d6f04425a782239006f84dc4c6cc
#
_cell.length_a   1.000
_cell.length_b   1.000
_cell.length_c   1.000
_cell.angle_alpha   90.00
_cell.angle_beta   90.00
_cell.angle_gamma   90.00
#
_symmetry.space_group_name_H-M   'P 1'
#
loop_
_entity.id
_entity.type
_entity.pdbx_description
1 polymer ?
#
loop_
_entity_poly.entity_id
_entity_poly.type
_entity_poly.pdbx_seq_one_letter_code
_entity_poly.pdbx_strand_id
1 'polypeptide(L)'
;MKEFPVNSDEFDVLEKKLGKLCYKAAHVLKGKNYNNNFLDETEDIVQQLRIDMMRAASYYKRQTYIEQSFFVLDKYIKDGFMKSVLVALETLWGLRTRHGANRQKFGPYQEAILDHLLKKVVPENERPRRDAPLVYDGDFKIYCKQIIWNGIRSMGKKITRDKSWRSGMVSLSEFDYLGAM
;
A
#
# COMPACT_ATOMS: atom_id res chain seq x y z
N MET A 1 1.27 16.82 -0.80
CA MET A 1 1.02 15.71 -1.75
C MET A 1 -0.47 15.70 -2.04
N LYS A 2 -0.89 15.69 -3.32
CA LYS A 2 -2.32 15.55 -3.63
C LYS A 2 -2.74 14.13 -3.26
N GLU A 3 -3.71 13.99 -2.38
CA GLU A 3 -4.17 12.70 -1.90
C GLU A 3 -5.08 12.01 -2.92
N PHE A 4 -5.12 10.69 -2.82
CA PHE A 4 -6.10 9.83 -3.51
C PHE A 4 -7.04 9.29 -2.41
N PRO A 5 -7.97 10.11 -1.95
CA PRO A 5 -8.80 9.75 -0.81
C PRO A 5 -9.72 8.57 -1.16
N VAL A 6 -9.88 7.69 -0.20
CA VAL A 6 -10.91 6.67 -0.20
C VAL A 6 -12.10 7.26 0.56
N ASN A 7 -13.24 7.39 -0.07
CA ASN A 7 -14.44 7.94 0.56
C ASN A 7 -15.17 6.90 1.41
N SER A 8 -16.20 7.32 2.16
CA SER A 8 -16.98 6.43 3.03
C SER A 8 -17.63 5.28 2.28
N ASP A 9 -18.21 5.54 1.11
CA ASP A 9 -18.91 4.53 0.32
C ASP A 9 -17.93 3.47 -0.21
N GLU A 10 -16.74 3.89 -0.64
CA GLU A 10 -15.68 2.97 -1.05
C GLU A 10 -15.19 2.14 0.14
N PHE A 11 -15.08 2.74 1.33
CA PHE A 11 -14.72 2.02 2.55
C PHE A 11 -15.79 0.98 2.92
N ASP A 12 -17.05 1.33 2.84
CA ASP A 12 -18.16 0.40 3.14
C ASP A 12 -18.15 -0.80 2.18
N VAL A 13 -17.86 -0.57 0.91
CA VAL A 13 -17.68 -1.65 -0.07
C VAL A 13 -16.51 -2.55 0.31
N LEU A 14 -15.37 -1.97 0.71
CA LEU A 14 -14.19 -2.72 1.15
C LEU A 14 -14.48 -3.54 2.41
N GLU A 15 -15.11 -2.93 3.41
CA GLU A 15 -15.48 -3.61 4.67
C GLU A 15 -16.44 -4.76 4.40
N LYS A 16 -17.48 -4.54 3.60
CA LYS A 16 -18.44 -5.61 3.21
C LYS A 16 -17.76 -6.78 2.50
N LYS A 17 -16.75 -6.53 1.67
CA LYS A 17 -16.08 -7.57 0.85
C LYS A 17 -14.91 -8.24 1.56
N LEU A 18 -14.18 -7.51 2.40
CA LEU A 18 -12.91 -7.95 2.98
C LEU A 18 -12.87 -7.96 4.50
N GLY A 19 -13.83 -7.35 5.19
CA GLY A 19 -13.86 -7.29 6.65
C GLY A 19 -13.80 -8.68 7.29
N LYS A 20 -14.57 -9.63 6.79
CA LYS A 20 -14.52 -11.04 7.25
C LYS A 20 -13.11 -11.66 7.07
N LEU A 21 -12.36 -11.26 6.05
CA LEU A 21 -11.00 -11.73 5.84
C LEU A 21 -10.03 -11.10 6.86
N CYS A 22 -10.23 -9.85 7.25
CA CYS A 22 -9.46 -9.20 8.31
C CYS A 22 -9.63 -9.93 9.63
N TYR A 23 -10.87 -10.26 10.03
CA TYR A 23 -11.15 -11.07 11.22
C TYR A 23 -10.51 -12.45 11.15
N LYS A 24 -10.67 -13.16 10.04
CA LYS A 24 -10.04 -14.48 9.83
C LYS A 24 -8.52 -14.39 9.97
N ALA A 25 -7.91 -13.38 9.38
CA ALA A 25 -6.47 -13.16 9.43
C ALA A 25 -5.99 -12.83 10.86
N ALA A 26 -6.74 -12.00 11.60
CA ALA A 26 -6.46 -11.68 13.00
C ALA A 26 -6.51 -12.94 13.89
N HIS A 27 -7.54 -13.80 13.73
CA HIS A 27 -7.62 -15.06 14.44
C HIS A 27 -6.46 -16.01 14.13
N VAL A 28 -5.99 -16.07 12.88
CA VAL A 28 -4.82 -16.88 12.51
C VAL A 28 -3.56 -16.37 13.22
N LEU A 29 -3.39 -15.06 13.34
CA LEU A 29 -2.26 -14.48 14.07
C LEU A 29 -2.35 -14.82 15.56
N LYS A 30 -3.52 -14.62 16.17
CA LYS A 30 -3.77 -14.91 17.58
C LYS A 30 -3.55 -16.40 17.89
N GLY A 31 -4.07 -17.32 17.07
CA GLY A 31 -3.92 -18.76 17.23
C GLY A 31 -2.47 -19.26 17.13
N LYS A 32 -1.62 -18.60 16.33
CA LYS A 32 -0.19 -18.95 16.18
C LYS A 32 0.70 -18.44 17.31
N ASN A 33 0.28 -17.40 18.01
CA ASN A 33 1.12 -16.69 18.97
C ASN A 33 0.80 -16.98 20.43
N TYR A 34 -0.13 -17.93 20.72
CA TYR A 34 -0.25 -18.57 22.03
C TYR A 34 -0.51 -17.73 23.26
N ASN A 35 -0.91 -18.01 24.23
CA ASN A 35 -0.90 -17.77 25.68
C ASN A 35 -0.34 -16.42 26.19
N ASN A 36 -0.15 -15.40 25.40
CA ASN A 36 0.48 -14.19 25.88
C ASN A 36 -0.39 -12.96 25.75
N ASN A 37 -0.51 -12.25 26.84
CA ASN A 37 -1.03 -10.93 27.09
C ASN A 37 -0.43 -9.80 26.21
N PHE A 38 0.25 -10.15 25.13
CA PHE A 38 0.94 -9.26 24.21
C PHE A 38 0.22 -9.03 22.89
N LEU A 39 -0.78 -9.83 22.60
CA LEU A 39 -1.61 -9.55 21.47
C LEU A 39 -2.70 -8.63 21.97
N ASP A 40 -2.67 -7.44 21.41
CA ASP A 40 -3.78 -6.55 21.36
C ASP A 40 -5.06 -7.36 21.15
N GLU A 41 -6.15 -6.90 21.62
CA GLU A 41 -7.43 -7.52 21.39
C GLU A 41 -7.61 -7.76 19.89
N THR A 42 -8.33 -8.79 19.51
CA THR A 42 -8.55 -9.13 18.09
C THR A 42 -9.00 -7.91 17.29
N GLU A 43 -9.74 -7.00 17.91
CA GLU A 43 -10.20 -5.75 17.31
C GLU A 43 -9.06 -4.81 16.94
N ASP A 44 -8.00 -4.69 17.73
CA ASP A 44 -6.85 -3.82 17.42
C ASP A 44 -6.11 -4.33 16.18
N ILE A 45 -5.96 -5.65 16.07
CA ILE A 45 -5.37 -6.29 14.88
C ILE A 45 -6.26 -6.02 13.66
N VAL A 46 -7.57 -6.17 13.80
CA VAL A 46 -8.54 -5.92 12.71
C VAL A 46 -8.49 -4.45 12.31
N GLN A 47 -8.44 -3.52 13.26
CA GLN A 47 -8.32 -2.08 12.98
C GLN A 47 -7.04 -1.76 12.22
N GLN A 48 -5.91 -2.32 12.62
CA GLN A 48 -4.67 -2.11 11.88
C GLN A 48 -4.75 -2.64 10.44
N LEU A 49 -5.37 -3.82 10.25
CA LEU A 49 -5.58 -4.38 8.91
C LEU A 49 -6.53 -3.52 8.06
N ARG A 50 -7.54 -2.91 8.66
CA ARG A 50 -8.43 -1.94 8.00
C ARG A 50 -7.66 -0.70 7.55
N ILE A 51 -6.80 -0.15 8.42
CA ILE A 51 -5.93 0.98 8.07
C ILE A 51 -5.01 0.61 6.89
N ASP A 52 -4.40 -0.56 6.93
CA ASP A 52 -3.52 -1.02 5.85
C ASP A 52 -4.29 -1.24 4.54
N MET A 53 -5.53 -1.72 4.62
CA MET A 53 -6.42 -1.85 3.47
C MET A 53 -6.81 -0.49 2.87
N MET A 54 -7.09 0.51 3.70
CA MET A 54 -7.37 1.89 3.25
C MET A 54 -6.17 2.51 2.56
N ARG A 55 -4.98 2.35 3.12
CA ARG A 55 -3.72 2.80 2.51
C ARG A 55 -3.47 2.11 1.17
N ALA A 56 -3.74 0.82 1.11
CA ALA A 56 -3.63 0.03 -0.11
C ALA A 56 -4.61 0.52 -1.19
N ALA A 57 -5.85 0.82 -0.83
CA ALA A 57 -6.86 1.35 -1.75
C ALA A 57 -6.45 2.72 -2.31
N SER A 58 -5.98 3.64 -1.45
CA SER A 58 -5.44 4.94 -1.87
C SER A 58 -4.25 4.78 -2.83
N TYR A 59 -3.33 3.86 -2.53
CA TYR A 59 -2.20 3.57 -3.40
C TYR A 59 -2.65 2.97 -4.75
N TYR A 60 -3.63 2.09 -4.76
CA TYR A 60 -4.18 1.50 -5.97
C TYR A 60 -4.87 2.55 -6.86
N LYS A 61 -5.66 3.46 -6.28
CA LYS A 61 -6.23 4.63 -6.99
C LYS A 61 -5.13 5.46 -7.64
N ARG A 62 -4.07 5.77 -6.90
CA ARG A 62 -2.90 6.49 -7.43
C ARG A 62 -2.26 5.75 -8.62
N GLN A 63 -2.04 4.46 -8.48
CA GLN A 63 -1.47 3.63 -9.54
C GLN A 63 -2.35 3.66 -10.80
N THR A 64 -3.64 3.44 -10.65
CA THR A 64 -4.61 3.47 -11.75
C THR A 64 -4.63 4.84 -12.45
N TYR A 65 -4.64 5.94 -11.67
CA TYR A 65 -4.58 7.29 -12.21
C TYR A 65 -3.32 7.51 -13.07
N ILE A 66 -2.15 7.11 -12.57
CA ILE A 66 -0.88 7.29 -13.28
C ILE A 66 -0.86 6.45 -14.57
N GLU A 67 -1.27 5.20 -14.52
CA GLU A 67 -1.30 4.31 -15.69
C GLU A 67 -2.29 4.79 -16.76
N GLN A 68 -3.47 5.23 -16.36
CA GLN A 68 -4.43 5.86 -17.28
C GLN A 68 -3.89 7.17 -17.87
N SER A 69 -3.15 7.95 -17.08
CA SER A 69 -2.53 9.20 -17.54
C SER A 69 -1.50 8.93 -18.63
N PHE A 70 -0.67 7.91 -18.48
CA PHE A 70 0.28 7.51 -19.53
C PHE A 70 -0.44 7.05 -20.79
N PHE A 71 -1.46 6.21 -20.64
CA PHE A 71 -2.23 5.73 -21.79
C PHE A 71 -2.88 6.88 -22.59
N VAL A 72 -3.48 7.84 -21.91
CA VAL A 72 -4.11 9.00 -22.56
C VAL A 72 -3.04 9.90 -23.19
N LEU A 73 -1.94 10.20 -22.50
CA LEU A 73 -0.87 11.05 -23.03
C LEU A 73 -0.22 10.44 -24.28
N ASP A 74 -0.02 9.12 -24.32
CA ASP A 74 0.54 8.44 -25.49
C ASP A 74 -0.32 8.63 -26.74
N LYS A 75 -1.64 8.72 -26.59
CA LYS A 75 -2.59 9.01 -27.68
C LYS A 75 -2.43 10.45 -28.21
N TYR A 76 -2.15 11.43 -27.32
CA TYR A 76 -2.17 12.85 -27.67
C TYR A 76 -0.79 13.43 -28.01
N ILE A 77 0.29 12.90 -27.41
CA ILE A 77 1.65 13.41 -27.62
C ILE A 77 2.22 12.86 -28.92
N LYS A 78 2.37 13.74 -29.92
CA LYS A 78 3.00 13.45 -31.22
C LYS A 78 4.38 14.13 -31.36
N ASP A 79 4.62 15.18 -30.58
CA ASP A 79 5.87 15.93 -30.58
C ASP A 79 7.03 15.12 -30.01
N GLY A 80 8.21 15.17 -30.67
CA GLY A 80 9.37 14.38 -30.30
C GLY A 80 9.95 14.69 -28.91
N PHE A 81 9.98 15.97 -28.52
CA PHE A 81 10.48 16.35 -27.21
C PHE A 81 9.53 15.90 -26.08
N MET A 82 8.25 16.23 -26.17
CA MET A 82 7.26 15.78 -25.19
C MET A 82 7.16 14.26 -25.13
N LYS A 83 7.34 13.57 -26.26
CA LYS A 83 7.39 12.11 -26.30
C LYS A 83 8.59 11.57 -25.52
N SER A 84 9.76 12.20 -25.64
CA SER A 84 10.95 11.81 -24.87
C SER A 84 10.72 11.97 -23.35
N VAL A 85 10.08 13.06 -22.93
CA VAL A 85 9.69 13.28 -21.53
C VAL A 85 8.73 12.21 -21.04
N LEU A 86 7.72 11.87 -21.84
CA LEU A 86 6.73 10.82 -21.52
C LEU A 86 7.44 9.48 -21.33
N VAL A 87 8.33 9.09 -22.26
CA VAL A 87 9.11 7.85 -22.18
C VAL A 87 9.98 7.80 -20.92
N ALA A 88 10.60 8.93 -20.54
CA ALA A 88 11.38 9.00 -19.31
C ALA A 88 10.51 8.79 -18.06
N LEU A 89 9.32 9.39 -18.01
CA LEU A 89 8.37 9.19 -16.91
C LEU A 89 7.86 7.75 -16.85
N GLU A 90 7.51 7.15 -17.99
CA GLU A 90 7.09 5.74 -18.08
C GLU A 90 8.18 4.78 -17.60
N THR A 91 9.43 5.09 -17.95
CA THR A 91 10.60 4.30 -17.50
C THR A 91 10.78 4.40 -15.98
N LEU A 92 10.65 5.60 -15.42
CA LEU A 92 10.68 5.81 -13.96
C LEU A 92 9.52 5.10 -13.25
N TRP A 93 8.34 5.05 -13.84
CA TRP A 93 7.20 4.30 -13.31
C TRP A 93 7.38 2.79 -13.44
N GLY A 94 8.25 2.33 -14.33
CA GLY A 94 8.53 0.91 -14.57
C GLY A 94 7.62 0.22 -15.56
N LEU A 95 6.83 0.97 -16.36
CA LEU A 95 5.99 0.38 -17.42
C LEU A 95 6.82 -0.35 -18.50
N ARG A 96 8.04 0.10 -18.76
CA ARG A 96 8.92 -0.45 -19.80
C ARG A 96 9.98 -1.40 -19.29
N THR A 97 10.06 -1.65 -18.00
CA THR A 97 11.05 -2.56 -17.42
C THR A 97 10.40 -3.87 -16.97
N ARG A 98 10.94 -5.00 -17.41
CA ARG A 98 10.49 -6.35 -17.01
C ARG A 98 10.50 -6.58 -15.48
N HIS A 99 11.14 -5.74 -14.71
CA HIS A 99 11.39 -5.94 -13.29
C HIS A 99 10.57 -5.03 -12.36
N GLY A 100 9.60 -4.28 -12.87
CA GLY A 100 8.69 -3.46 -12.03
C GLY A 100 9.41 -2.53 -11.02
N ALA A 101 10.71 -2.35 -11.22
CA ALA A 101 11.60 -1.78 -10.25
C ALA A 101 11.54 -0.27 -10.35
N ASN A 102 11.14 0.42 -9.42
CA ASN A 102 11.29 1.84 -9.10
C ASN A 102 10.01 2.70 -9.10
N ARG A 103 8.83 2.10 -9.01
CA ARG A 103 7.61 2.88 -8.69
C ARG A 103 7.77 3.77 -7.46
N GLN A 104 8.67 3.39 -6.53
CA GLN A 104 9.05 4.21 -5.37
C GLN A 104 9.78 5.50 -5.74
N LYS A 105 10.43 5.57 -6.90
CA LYS A 105 11.10 6.77 -7.39
C LYS A 105 10.16 7.75 -8.11
N PHE A 106 8.94 7.32 -8.41
CA PHE A 106 7.93 8.17 -8.99
C PHE A 106 7.23 8.95 -7.86
N GLY A 107 7.81 10.08 -7.56
CA GLY A 107 7.38 10.93 -6.45
C GLY A 107 6.45 12.08 -6.89
N PRO A 108 6.14 13.00 -5.98
CA PRO A 108 5.26 14.14 -6.23
C PRO A 108 5.70 15.05 -7.39
N TYR A 109 7.00 15.15 -7.62
CA TYR A 109 7.55 15.95 -8.70
C TYR A 109 7.19 15.36 -10.08
N GLN A 110 7.37 14.06 -10.25
CA GLN A 110 7.00 13.35 -11.48
C GLN A 110 5.49 13.39 -11.73
N GLU A 111 4.69 13.29 -10.67
CA GLU A 111 3.23 13.47 -10.77
C GLU A 111 2.85 14.89 -11.21
N ALA A 112 3.55 15.91 -10.72
CA ALA A 112 3.30 17.28 -11.13
C ALA A 112 3.61 17.50 -12.62
N ILE A 113 4.69 16.90 -13.13
CA ILE A 113 5.01 16.93 -14.57
C ILE A 113 3.92 16.21 -15.37
N LEU A 114 3.48 15.04 -14.91
CA LEU A 114 2.41 14.28 -15.56
C LEU A 114 1.11 15.08 -15.62
N ASP A 115 0.71 15.70 -14.50
CA ASP A 115 -0.45 16.58 -14.42
C ASP A 115 -0.33 17.79 -15.39
N HIS A 116 0.86 18.38 -15.48
CA HIS A 116 1.12 19.50 -16.37
C HIS A 116 0.96 19.09 -17.84
N LEU A 117 1.51 17.93 -18.24
CA LEU A 117 1.36 17.39 -19.59
C LEU A 117 -0.10 17.11 -19.90
N LEU A 118 -0.85 16.47 -18.99
CA LEU A 118 -2.30 16.24 -19.15
C LEU A 118 -3.05 17.54 -19.40
N LYS A 119 -2.79 18.57 -18.61
CA LYS A 119 -3.46 19.88 -18.77
C LYS A 119 -3.11 20.56 -20.08
N LYS A 120 -1.89 20.37 -20.59
CA LYS A 120 -1.39 21.03 -21.79
C LYS A 120 -1.91 20.39 -23.07
N VAL A 121 -2.01 19.05 -23.13
CA VAL A 121 -2.26 18.34 -24.39
C VAL A 121 -3.57 17.57 -24.46
N VAL A 122 -4.18 17.27 -23.32
CA VAL A 122 -5.40 16.46 -23.27
C VAL A 122 -6.61 17.33 -22.97
N PRO A 123 -7.72 17.21 -23.74
CA PRO A 123 -8.99 17.88 -23.45
C PRO A 123 -9.48 17.51 -22.04
N GLU A 124 -10.14 18.45 -21.36
CA GLU A 124 -10.52 18.29 -19.96
C GLU A 124 -11.42 17.08 -19.71
N ASN A 125 -12.35 16.83 -20.62
CA ASN A 125 -13.29 15.71 -20.55
C ASN A 125 -12.65 14.32 -20.74
N GLU A 126 -11.42 14.26 -21.27
CA GLU A 126 -10.68 13.01 -21.47
C GLU A 126 -9.56 12.80 -20.42
N ARG A 127 -9.35 13.75 -19.51
CA ARG A 127 -8.32 13.66 -18.49
C ARG A 127 -8.73 12.64 -17.41
N PRO A 128 -7.83 11.74 -17.00
CA PRO A 128 -8.06 10.89 -15.83
C PRO A 128 -8.33 11.74 -14.59
N ARG A 129 -9.23 11.28 -13.76
CA ARG A 129 -9.62 11.98 -12.54
C ARG A 129 -8.99 11.34 -11.31
N ARG A 130 -8.42 12.16 -10.40
CA ARG A 130 -7.83 11.69 -9.14
C ARG A 130 -8.88 11.18 -8.15
N ASP A 131 -10.08 11.74 -8.22
CA ASP A 131 -11.25 11.38 -7.42
C ASP A 131 -12.12 10.30 -8.07
N ALA A 132 -11.64 9.68 -9.15
CA ALA A 132 -12.36 8.57 -9.78
C ALA A 132 -12.68 7.48 -8.75
N PRO A 133 -13.90 6.92 -8.75
CA PRO A 133 -14.28 5.89 -7.81
C PRO A 133 -13.39 4.66 -7.97
N LEU A 134 -13.14 4.00 -6.83
CA LEU A 134 -12.37 2.77 -6.79
C LEU A 134 -13.14 1.64 -7.50
N VAL A 135 -12.54 1.06 -8.51
CA VAL A 135 -13.10 -0.12 -9.18
C VAL A 135 -12.70 -1.37 -8.40
N TYR A 136 -13.70 -2.03 -7.84
CA TYR A 136 -13.49 -3.30 -7.11
C TYR A 136 -13.53 -4.47 -8.10
N ASP A 137 -12.45 -4.65 -8.83
CA ASP A 137 -12.23 -5.76 -9.77
C ASP A 137 -11.46 -6.94 -9.13
N GLY A 138 -11.16 -7.95 -9.97
CA GLY A 138 -10.41 -9.13 -9.55
C GLY A 138 -9.00 -8.83 -9.10
N ASP A 139 -8.32 -7.92 -9.78
CA ASP A 139 -6.92 -7.55 -9.51
C ASP A 139 -6.79 -6.77 -8.22
N PHE A 140 -7.68 -5.80 -8.00
CA PHE A 140 -7.75 -5.07 -6.74
C PHE A 140 -8.08 -5.98 -5.55
N LYS A 141 -8.99 -6.93 -5.73
CA LYS A 141 -9.32 -7.93 -4.70
C LYS A 141 -8.11 -8.79 -4.33
N ILE A 142 -7.34 -9.25 -5.31
CA ILE A 142 -6.10 -10.01 -5.09
C ILE A 142 -5.07 -9.15 -4.35
N TYR A 143 -4.89 -7.90 -4.79
CA TYR A 143 -4.00 -6.95 -4.16
C TYR A 143 -4.34 -6.70 -2.68
N CYS A 144 -5.60 -6.44 -2.36
CA CYS A 144 -6.03 -6.27 -0.97
C CYS A 144 -5.81 -7.52 -0.11
N LYS A 145 -6.07 -8.71 -0.65
CA LYS A 145 -5.77 -9.97 0.06
C LYS A 145 -4.28 -10.09 0.38
N GLN A 146 -3.40 -9.75 -0.55
CA GLN A 146 -1.95 -9.78 -0.31
C GLN A 146 -1.55 -8.79 0.78
N ILE A 147 -2.12 -7.58 0.80
CA ILE A 147 -1.84 -6.58 1.84
C ILE A 147 -2.27 -7.09 3.22
N ILE A 148 -3.46 -7.66 3.35
CA ILE A 148 -3.94 -8.22 4.62
C ILE A 148 -2.99 -9.32 5.12
N TRP A 149 -2.59 -10.26 4.27
CA TRP A 149 -1.67 -11.33 4.65
C TRP A 149 -0.25 -10.84 4.93
N ASN A 150 0.22 -9.81 4.23
CA ASN A 150 1.52 -9.18 4.51
C ASN A 150 1.49 -8.41 5.83
N GLY A 151 0.38 -7.74 6.16
CA GLY A 151 0.15 -7.13 7.46
C GLY A 151 0.28 -8.13 8.60
N ILE A 152 -0.41 -9.28 8.50
CA ILE A 152 -0.31 -10.37 9.48
C ILE A 152 1.12 -10.90 9.63
N ARG A 153 1.83 -11.12 8.52
CA ARG A 153 3.24 -11.57 8.57
C ARG A 153 4.15 -10.54 9.23
N SER A 154 3.92 -9.27 8.95
CA SER A 154 4.69 -8.16 9.54
C SER A 154 4.48 -8.08 11.05
N MET A 155 3.22 -8.14 11.50
CA MET A 155 2.87 -8.17 12.93
C MET A 155 3.48 -9.40 13.61
N GLY A 156 3.39 -10.59 13.01
CA GLY A 156 3.99 -11.81 13.55
C GLY A 156 5.50 -11.70 13.71
N LYS A 157 6.22 -11.12 12.74
CA LYS A 157 7.67 -10.88 12.85
C LYS A 157 8.00 -9.89 13.96
N LYS A 158 7.20 -8.82 14.13
CA LYS A 158 7.38 -7.85 15.22
C LYS A 158 7.25 -8.54 16.59
N ILE A 159 6.19 -9.31 16.78
CA ILE A 159 5.95 -10.05 18.02
C ILE A 159 7.10 -11.01 18.33
N THR A 160 7.58 -11.75 17.34
CA THR A 160 8.72 -12.68 17.54
C THR A 160 9.99 -11.93 17.91
N ARG A 161 10.27 -10.80 17.29
CA ARG A 161 11.42 -9.97 17.62
C ARG A 161 11.32 -9.41 19.04
N ASP A 162 10.16 -8.88 19.42
CA ASP A 162 9.95 -8.30 20.76
C ASP A 162 10.06 -9.38 21.85
N LYS A 163 9.65 -10.61 21.59
CA LYS A 163 9.89 -11.77 22.49
C LYS A 163 11.37 -12.10 22.62
N SER A 164 12.11 -12.12 21.51
CA SER A 164 13.57 -12.38 21.52
C SER A 164 14.32 -11.31 22.30
N TRP A 165 13.95 -10.05 22.18
CA TRP A 165 14.53 -8.95 22.96
C TRP A 165 14.30 -9.12 24.47
N ARG A 166 13.08 -9.47 24.86
CA ARG A 166 12.74 -9.64 26.29
C ARG A 166 13.40 -10.87 26.90
N SER A 167 13.51 -11.98 26.17
CA SER A 167 14.27 -13.15 26.65
C SER A 167 15.76 -12.83 26.83
N GLY A 168 16.33 -12.00 25.96
CA GLY A 168 17.70 -11.48 26.11
C GLY A 168 17.88 -10.55 27.31
N MET A 169 16.87 -9.67 27.58
CA MET A 169 16.92 -8.79 28.77
C MET A 169 16.80 -9.56 30.09
N VAL A 170 15.97 -10.61 30.12
CA VAL A 170 15.87 -11.47 31.32
C VAL A 170 17.19 -12.18 31.58
N SER A 171 17.90 -12.65 30.55
CA SER A 171 19.23 -13.27 30.74
C SER A 171 20.28 -12.27 31.20
N LEU A 172 20.21 -11.00 30.84
CA LEU A 172 21.12 -9.97 31.35
C LEU A 172 20.86 -9.62 32.80
N SER A 173 19.59 -9.58 33.25
CA SER A 173 19.26 -9.37 34.65
C SER A 173 19.67 -10.55 35.56
N GLU A 174 19.70 -11.78 35.03
CA GLU A 174 20.25 -12.94 35.76
C GLU A 174 21.79 -12.87 35.88
N PHE A 175 22.48 -12.29 34.91
CA PHE A 175 23.92 -12.06 34.96
C PHE A 175 24.34 -11.03 36.01
N ASP A 176 23.55 -9.97 36.19
CA ASP A 176 23.79 -8.93 37.20
C ASP A 176 23.63 -9.49 38.64
N TYR A 177 22.79 -10.50 38.83
CA TYR A 177 22.62 -11.17 40.13
C TYR A 177 23.78 -12.11 40.49
N LEU A 178 24.46 -12.68 39.51
CA LEU A 178 25.61 -13.58 39.73
C LEU A 178 26.93 -12.82 39.88
N GLY A 179 27.00 -11.55 39.53
CA GLY A 179 28.17 -10.68 39.71
C GLY A 179 28.22 -9.96 41.05
N ALA A 180 27.20 -10.11 41.91
CA ALA A 180 27.10 -9.47 43.22
C ALA A 180 27.33 -10.42 44.40
N MET A 181 27.80 -11.65 44.17
CA MET A 181 28.31 -12.60 45.14
C MET A 181 29.83 -12.71 45.03
#